data_f97de6c4022012faaaae70c92cb67661
#
_entry.id   f97de6c4022012faaaae70c92cb67661
#
_cell.length_a   1.000
_cell.length_b   1.000
_cell.length_c   1.000
_cell.angle_alpha   90.00
_cell.angle_beta   90.00
_cell.angle_gamma   90.00
#
_symmetry.space_group_name_H-M   'P 1'
#
loop_
_entity.id
_entity.type
_entity.pdbx_description
1 polymer ?
#
loop_
_entity_poly.entity_id
_entity_poly.type
_entity_poly.pdbx_seq_one_letter_code
_entity_poly.pdbx_strand_id
1 'polypeptide(L)'
;MLGRRPRATVCLLGLLVLVGGVSWGDEWPAPQIREAWSLSRDYFIRMAPGKGVGDTVGFRGSATGPAATAELYRRARDRSYHPAWTITPPNPVAPIDLFVTDRGYLATLDNWHNMGCGTVVAFYSPTGTPIRAYTLTDLFSTAEIEAMPKSVSSIWWRKPGAYVRPDQQTLYVRVDEAGRELVFETETGAYQYCEPRAGTRQCRSTNEGRQWRGYVDPGLRP
;
A
#
# COMPACT_ATOMS: atom_id res chain seq x y z
N MET A 1 31.78 1.79 82.31
CA MET A 1 31.86 2.76 81.23
C MET A 1 31.73 1.94 79.89
N LEU A 2 30.51 1.96 79.33
CA LEU A 2 30.18 1.21 78.13
C LEU A 2 30.23 2.15 76.91
N GLY A 3 31.17 1.98 76.01
CA GLY A 3 31.33 2.76 74.82
C GLY A 3 30.30 2.38 73.75
N ARG A 4 29.45 3.33 73.34
CA ARG A 4 28.53 3.21 72.22
C ARG A 4 29.28 3.34 70.91
N ARG A 5 29.17 2.32 70.03
CA ARG A 5 29.66 2.34 68.64
C ARG A 5 28.59 3.03 67.78
N PRO A 6 28.96 3.92 66.83
CA PRO A 6 28.03 4.50 65.90
C PRO A 6 27.65 3.49 64.78
N ARG A 7 26.37 3.39 64.51
CA ARG A 7 25.80 2.66 63.36
C ARG A 7 25.99 3.50 62.11
N ALA A 8 26.78 3.01 61.16
CA ALA A 8 26.89 3.58 59.84
C ALA A 8 25.63 3.19 59.02
N THR A 9 24.85 4.18 58.64
CA THR A 9 23.73 4.03 57.69
C THR A 9 24.27 4.06 56.27
N VAL A 10 24.24 2.92 55.61
CA VAL A 10 24.60 2.81 54.18
C VAL A 10 23.37 3.23 53.39
N CYS A 11 23.44 4.41 52.77
CA CYS A 11 22.48 4.84 51.76
C CYS A 11 22.80 4.11 50.43
N LEU A 12 21.97 3.12 50.09
CA LEU A 12 21.99 2.51 48.76
C LEU A 12 21.34 3.51 47.78
N LEU A 13 22.18 4.22 47.01
CA LEU A 13 21.72 4.96 45.83
C LEU A 13 21.35 3.95 44.73
N GLY A 14 20.07 3.72 44.55
CA GLY A 14 19.55 2.97 43.41
C GLY A 14 19.80 3.74 42.12
N LEU A 15 20.73 3.24 41.30
CA LEU A 15 20.98 3.73 39.93
C LEU A 15 19.79 3.30 39.05
N LEU A 16 18.85 4.22 38.82
CA LEU A 16 17.76 4.02 37.87
C LEU A 16 18.36 4.11 36.46
N VAL A 17 18.69 2.96 35.85
CA VAL A 17 19.04 2.88 34.44
C VAL A 17 17.75 3.06 33.66
N LEU A 18 17.51 4.27 33.16
CA LEU A 18 16.53 4.54 32.13
C LEU A 18 17.02 3.84 30.84
N VAL A 19 16.53 2.64 30.59
CA VAL A 19 16.64 2.02 29.29
C VAL A 19 15.73 2.82 28.35
N GLY A 20 16.26 3.84 27.75
CA GLY A 20 15.65 4.54 26.64
C GLY A 20 15.45 3.52 25.53
N GLY A 21 14.21 3.05 25.33
CA GLY A 21 13.85 2.26 24.18
C GLY A 21 14.24 3.02 22.93
N VAL A 22 15.17 2.50 22.16
CA VAL A 22 15.46 3.02 20.80
C VAL A 22 14.20 2.80 20.01
N SER A 23 13.42 3.85 19.81
CA SER A 23 12.31 3.86 18.84
C SER A 23 12.97 3.74 17.47
N TRP A 24 12.92 2.57 16.87
CA TRP A 24 13.26 2.37 15.47
C TRP A 24 12.16 3.08 14.67
N GLY A 25 12.45 4.30 14.24
CA GLY A 25 11.61 4.99 13.28
C GLY A 25 11.59 4.18 11.97
N ASP A 26 10.48 4.21 11.25
CA ASP A 26 10.40 3.61 9.90
C ASP A 26 11.43 4.29 9.00
N GLU A 27 12.50 3.59 8.70
CA GLU A 27 13.50 4.07 7.76
C GLU A 27 13.11 3.59 6.36
N TRP A 28 12.51 4.48 5.59
CA TRP A 28 12.17 4.22 4.20
C TRP A 28 13.38 4.49 3.31
N PRO A 29 13.73 3.60 2.38
CA PRO A 29 14.77 3.88 1.40
C PRO A 29 14.35 5.07 0.52
N ALA A 30 15.33 5.81 0.01
CA ALA A 30 15.06 6.90 -0.92
C ALA A 30 14.27 6.39 -2.14
N PRO A 31 13.21 7.08 -2.57
CA PRO A 31 12.42 6.67 -3.72
C PRO A 31 13.26 6.77 -5.00
N GLN A 32 13.13 5.78 -5.84
CA GLN A 32 13.85 5.69 -7.12
C GLN A 32 12.86 5.61 -8.28
N ILE A 33 13.34 5.91 -9.49
CA ILE A 33 12.60 5.63 -10.72
C ILE A 33 12.34 4.13 -10.78
N ARG A 34 11.09 3.74 -11.00
CA ARG A 34 10.66 2.34 -11.06
C ARG A 34 9.88 2.10 -12.34
N GLU A 35 9.98 0.88 -12.83
CA GLU A 35 9.21 0.41 -13.96
C GLU A 35 8.39 -0.83 -13.57
N ALA A 36 7.16 -0.89 -14.06
CA ALA A 36 6.34 -2.09 -13.98
C ALA A 36 5.84 -2.44 -15.38
N TRP A 37 5.86 -3.71 -15.69
CA TRP A 37 5.59 -4.24 -17.03
C TRP A 37 4.31 -5.06 -17.03
N SER A 38 3.52 -4.96 -18.11
CA SER A 38 2.44 -5.90 -18.36
C SER A 38 2.99 -7.30 -18.65
N LEU A 39 2.15 -8.32 -18.48
CA LEU A 39 2.57 -9.71 -18.67
C LEU A 39 3.00 -9.97 -20.13
N SER A 40 2.26 -9.47 -21.11
CA SER A 40 2.58 -9.54 -22.55
C SER A 40 3.79 -8.70 -22.97
N ARG A 41 4.26 -7.79 -22.10
CA ARG A 41 5.26 -6.78 -22.44
C ARG A 41 4.80 -5.79 -23.51
N ASP A 42 3.49 -5.61 -23.71
CA ASP A 42 2.97 -4.61 -24.65
C ASP A 42 2.87 -3.23 -24.03
N TYR A 43 2.89 -3.17 -22.70
CA TYR A 43 2.91 -1.92 -21.92
C TYR A 43 3.93 -1.97 -20.81
N PHE A 44 4.48 -0.82 -20.48
CA PHE A 44 5.15 -0.59 -19.20
C PHE A 44 4.89 0.81 -18.70
N ILE A 45 4.87 0.97 -17.38
CA ILE A 45 4.81 2.26 -16.70
C ILE A 45 6.18 2.61 -16.13
N ARG A 46 6.60 3.85 -16.31
CA ARG A 46 7.77 4.43 -15.65
C ARG A 46 7.29 5.46 -14.65
N MET A 47 7.59 5.24 -13.38
CA MET A 47 7.26 6.12 -12.29
C MET A 47 8.50 6.86 -11.83
N ALA A 48 8.53 8.17 -12.04
CA ALA A 48 9.55 9.06 -11.49
C ALA A 48 9.02 9.65 -10.18
N PRO A 49 9.73 9.49 -9.05
CA PRO A 49 9.27 10.00 -7.76
C PRO A 49 9.30 11.52 -7.72
N GLY A 50 8.40 12.08 -6.93
CA GLY A 50 8.41 13.50 -6.57
C GLY A 50 9.62 13.85 -5.72
N LYS A 51 10.00 15.12 -5.75
CA LYS A 51 11.12 15.67 -4.96
C LYS A 51 10.61 16.58 -3.85
N GLY A 52 11.35 16.64 -2.75
CA GLY A 52 11.07 17.60 -1.67
C GLY A 52 9.98 17.17 -0.68
N VAL A 53 9.52 15.92 -0.75
CA VAL A 53 8.52 15.38 0.18
C VAL A 53 9.15 14.44 1.20
N GLY A 54 10.47 14.27 1.15
CA GLY A 54 11.14 13.13 1.77
C GLY A 54 11.41 13.21 3.26
N ASP A 55 11.36 14.39 3.84
CA ASP A 55 11.83 14.57 5.21
C ASP A 55 10.69 14.46 6.23
N THR A 56 9.51 14.21 5.78
CA THR A 56 8.36 14.15 6.67
C THR A 56 8.02 12.72 7.01
N VAL A 57 8.71 12.24 7.98
CA VAL A 57 8.32 11.07 8.74
C VAL A 57 6.84 11.22 9.13
N GLY A 58 6.01 10.43 8.50
CA GLY A 58 4.62 10.25 8.92
C GLY A 58 3.66 11.42 8.69
N PHE A 59 4.04 12.43 7.97
CA PHE A 59 3.25 13.63 7.98
C PHE A 59 2.74 14.09 6.64
N ARG A 60 1.61 14.67 6.70
CA ARG A 60 0.98 15.76 5.96
C ARG A 60 1.99 16.79 5.43
N GLY A 61 3.19 16.33 5.02
CA GLY A 61 4.21 17.17 4.46
C GLY A 61 3.66 17.85 3.23
N SER A 62 3.70 19.15 3.19
CA SER A 62 3.50 19.88 1.96
C SER A 62 4.56 19.42 0.99
N ALA A 63 4.16 18.93 -0.18
CA ALA A 63 5.06 18.69 -1.28
C ALA A 63 5.73 20.02 -1.63
N THR A 64 7.03 20.15 -1.33
CA THR A 64 7.78 21.39 -1.59
C THR A 64 8.53 21.35 -2.92
N GLY A 65 8.45 20.25 -3.65
CA GLY A 65 9.12 20.01 -4.92
C GLY A 65 8.18 19.49 -6.01
N PRO A 66 8.73 19.13 -7.18
CA PRO A 66 7.97 18.53 -8.25
C PRO A 66 7.25 17.27 -7.78
N ALA A 67 5.97 17.12 -8.16
CA ALA A 67 5.17 15.94 -7.89
C ALA A 67 5.73 14.71 -8.65
N ALA A 68 5.32 13.52 -8.22
CA ALA A 68 5.61 12.29 -8.95
C ALA A 68 5.02 12.34 -10.36
N THR A 69 5.69 11.67 -11.29
CA THR A 69 5.24 11.57 -12.69
C THR A 69 5.18 10.11 -13.10
N ALA A 70 4.07 9.71 -13.70
CA ALA A 70 3.87 8.39 -14.26
C ALA A 70 3.74 8.48 -15.79
N GLU A 71 4.57 7.74 -16.51
CA GLU A 71 4.57 7.68 -17.98
C GLU A 71 4.27 6.26 -18.43
N LEU A 72 3.15 6.06 -19.14
CA LEU A 72 2.85 4.77 -19.77
C LEU A 72 3.45 4.73 -21.17
N TYR A 73 4.09 3.64 -21.47
CA TYR A 73 4.64 3.32 -22.78
C TYR A 73 3.91 2.13 -23.38
N ARG A 74 3.66 2.20 -24.69
CA ARG A 74 3.05 1.13 -25.48
C ARG A 74 4.03 0.63 -26.52
N ARG A 75 4.08 -0.69 -26.71
CA ARG A 75 4.88 -1.35 -27.73
C ARG A 75 4.28 -1.16 -29.12
N ALA A 76 5.08 -0.72 -30.07
CA ALA A 76 4.72 -0.61 -31.47
C ALA A 76 4.99 -1.92 -32.24
N ARG A 77 4.59 -1.98 -33.52
CA ARG A 77 4.78 -3.16 -34.37
C ARG A 77 6.26 -3.48 -34.62
N ASP A 78 7.11 -2.47 -34.68
CA ASP A 78 8.58 -2.58 -34.80
C ASP A 78 9.28 -2.97 -33.51
N ARG A 79 8.50 -3.25 -32.42
CA ARG A 79 8.94 -3.58 -31.08
C ARG A 79 9.55 -2.43 -30.30
N SER A 80 9.59 -1.21 -30.83
CA SER A 80 9.92 -0.01 -30.04
C SER A 80 8.80 0.35 -29.08
N TYR A 81 9.12 1.16 -28.06
CA TYR A 81 8.14 1.67 -27.10
C TYR A 81 7.97 3.16 -27.28
N HIS A 82 6.71 3.59 -27.34
CA HIS A 82 6.35 4.99 -27.48
C HIS A 82 5.51 5.41 -26.28
N PRO A 83 5.67 6.66 -25.79
CA PRO A 83 4.85 7.17 -24.72
C PRO A 83 3.38 7.24 -25.18
N ALA A 84 2.50 6.67 -24.38
CA ALA A 84 1.05 6.72 -24.60
C ALA A 84 0.42 7.91 -23.85
N TRP A 85 0.84 8.14 -22.62
CA TRP A 85 0.42 9.27 -21.81
C TRP A 85 1.37 9.53 -20.63
N THR A 86 1.24 10.71 -20.04
CA THR A 86 1.91 11.13 -18.81
C THR A 86 0.89 11.73 -17.85
N ILE A 87 0.95 11.32 -16.57
CA ILE A 87 0.08 11.85 -15.51
C ILE A 87 0.89 12.17 -14.24
N THR A 88 0.28 12.99 -13.39
CA THR A 88 0.71 13.19 -12.00
C THR A 88 -0.20 12.36 -11.09
N PRO A 89 0.28 11.28 -10.47
CA PRO A 89 -0.52 10.51 -9.53
C PRO A 89 -0.83 11.33 -8.27
N PRO A 90 -1.89 10.98 -7.51
CA PRO A 90 -2.24 11.67 -6.27
C PRO A 90 -1.25 11.38 -5.12
N ASN A 91 -0.34 10.45 -5.33
CA ASN A 91 0.68 10.05 -4.38
C ASN A 91 1.86 11.05 -4.45
N PRO A 92 2.11 11.87 -3.41
CA PRO A 92 3.05 13.00 -3.52
C PRO A 92 4.48 12.61 -3.88
N VAL A 93 4.97 11.49 -3.28
CA VAL A 93 6.31 10.97 -3.55
C VAL A 93 6.27 9.96 -4.67
N ALA A 94 5.54 8.87 -4.49
CA ALA A 94 5.28 7.82 -5.47
C ALA A 94 4.32 6.80 -4.86
N PRO A 95 3.59 6.02 -5.67
CA PRO A 95 2.99 4.78 -5.20
C PRO A 95 4.05 3.76 -4.80
N ILE A 96 3.71 2.88 -3.83
CA ILE A 96 4.59 1.77 -3.42
C ILE A 96 4.58 0.66 -4.47
N ASP A 97 3.40 0.25 -4.94
CA ASP A 97 3.27 -0.79 -5.96
C ASP A 97 2.58 -0.26 -7.21
N LEU A 98 2.98 -0.83 -8.34
CA LEU A 98 2.51 -0.49 -9.69
C LEU A 98 2.14 -1.78 -10.41
N PHE A 99 0.94 -1.83 -11.00
CA PHE A 99 0.45 -2.96 -11.77
C PHE A 99 -0.09 -2.46 -13.11
N VAL A 100 0.49 -2.95 -14.21
CA VAL A 100 0.05 -2.63 -15.57
C VAL A 100 -0.53 -3.88 -16.20
N THR A 101 -1.73 -3.77 -16.76
CA THR A 101 -2.37 -4.88 -17.47
C THR A 101 -1.97 -4.92 -18.94
N ASP A 102 -2.19 -6.05 -19.62
CA ASP A 102 -1.95 -6.23 -21.07
C ASP A 102 -2.87 -5.36 -21.95
N ARG A 103 -3.87 -4.71 -21.33
CA ARG A 103 -4.78 -3.74 -21.97
C ARG A 103 -4.41 -2.30 -21.65
N GLY A 104 -3.32 -2.07 -20.91
CA GLY A 104 -2.81 -0.74 -20.58
C GLY A 104 -3.52 -0.04 -19.40
N TYR A 105 -4.35 -0.75 -18.61
CA TYR A 105 -4.84 -0.22 -17.35
C TYR A 105 -3.73 -0.20 -16.31
N LEU A 106 -3.71 0.83 -15.48
CA LEU A 106 -2.77 0.96 -14.37
C LEU A 106 -3.53 0.90 -13.05
N ALA A 107 -3.02 0.10 -12.11
CA ALA A 107 -3.38 0.17 -10.70
C ALA A 107 -2.16 0.54 -9.87
N THR A 108 -2.37 1.38 -8.85
CA THR A 108 -1.31 1.82 -7.92
C THR A 108 -1.73 1.54 -6.49
N LEU A 109 -0.77 1.19 -5.62
CA LEU A 109 -1.02 1.00 -4.20
C LEU A 109 -0.11 1.87 -3.35
N ASP A 110 -0.71 2.48 -2.33
CA ASP A 110 -0.10 3.22 -1.21
C ASP A 110 0.75 4.44 -1.58
N ASN A 111 1.23 5.10 -0.54
CA ASN A 111 2.15 6.21 -0.62
C ASN A 111 3.52 5.84 -0.07
N TRP A 112 4.57 6.15 -0.78
CA TRP A 112 5.94 6.07 -0.31
C TRP A 112 6.12 6.94 0.93
N HIS A 113 6.74 6.43 1.97
CA HIS A 113 6.90 6.99 3.32
C HIS A 113 5.64 7.01 4.19
N ASN A 114 4.42 6.84 3.62
CA ASN A 114 3.15 7.00 4.32
C ASN A 114 2.13 5.93 3.89
N MET A 115 2.48 4.64 4.02
CA MET A 115 1.54 3.55 3.73
C MET A 115 0.24 3.74 4.51
N GLY A 116 -0.89 3.54 3.86
CA GLY A 116 -2.21 3.69 4.49
C GLY A 116 -2.70 5.13 4.65
N CYS A 117 -1.94 6.13 4.21
CA CYS A 117 -2.35 7.54 4.28
C CYS A 117 -2.68 8.09 2.89
N GLY A 118 -3.70 8.95 2.81
CA GLY A 118 -4.14 9.53 1.54
C GLY A 118 -4.72 8.49 0.60
N THR A 119 -4.35 8.53 -0.69
CA THR A 119 -4.79 7.56 -1.69
C THR A 119 -4.03 6.26 -1.53
N VAL A 120 -4.72 5.20 -1.12
CA VAL A 120 -4.13 3.87 -0.90
C VAL A 120 -4.30 2.93 -2.08
N VAL A 121 -5.31 3.14 -2.92
CA VAL A 121 -5.50 2.42 -4.19
C VAL A 121 -6.00 3.40 -5.24
N ALA A 122 -5.44 3.37 -6.44
CA ALA A 122 -5.97 4.13 -7.57
C ALA A 122 -5.90 3.34 -8.88
N PHE A 123 -6.87 3.59 -9.77
CA PHE A 123 -6.99 2.96 -11.08
C PHE A 123 -7.05 4.01 -12.18
N TYR A 124 -6.39 3.70 -13.30
CA TYR A 124 -6.31 4.57 -14.47
C TYR A 124 -6.59 3.77 -15.74
N SER A 125 -7.29 4.41 -16.68
CA SER A 125 -7.59 3.86 -17.99
C SER A 125 -6.33 3.76 -18.88
N PRO A 126 -6.42 3.06 -20.02
CA PRO A 126 -5.35 3.05 -21.01
C PRO A 126 -5.02 4.42 -21.64
N THR A 127 -5.81 5.43 -21.36
CA THR A 127 -5.60 6.83 -21.79
C THR A 127 -5.09 7.74 -20.66
N GLY A 128 -4.79 7.17 -19.48
CA GLY A 128 -4.33 7.92 -18.32
C GLY A 128 -5.44 8.63 -17.52
N THR A 129 -6.70 8.45 -17.90
CA THR A 129 -7.83 9.03 -17.17
C THR A 129 -8.02 8.29 -15.84
N PRO A 130 -8.11 9.00 -14.70
CA PRO A 130 -8.46 8.37 -13.42
C PRO A 130 -9.84 7.71 -13.51
N ILE A 131 -9.93 6.45 -13.09
CA ILE A 131 -11.18 5.68 -13.01
C ILE A 131 -11.73 5.78 -11.60
N ARG A 132 -10.90 5.45 -10.62
CA ARG A 132 -11.28 5.44 -9.21
C ARG A 132 -10.04 5.54 -8.31
N ALA A 133 -10.22 6.18 -7.16
CA ALA A 133 -9.22 6.22 -6.10
C ALA A 133 -9.91 5.99 -4.75
N TYR A 134 -9.19 5.36 -3.83
CA TYR A 134 -9.65 5.01 -2.50
C TYR A 134 -8.66 5.47 -1.44
N THR A 135 -9.22 5.96 -0.33
CA THR A 135 -8.55 6.11 0.95
C THR A 135 -8.86 4.91 1.84
N LEU A 136 -8.22 4.77 3.00
CA LEU A 136 -8.58 3.69 3.94
C LEU A 136 -10.02 3.79 4.42
N THR A 137 -10.55 5.00 4.59
CA THR A 137 -11.93 5.22 5.04
C THR A 137 -12.98 4.85 4.01
N ASP A 138 -12.60 4.71 2.74
CA ASP A 138 -13.47 4.18 1.68
C ASP A 138 -13.52 2.64 1.69
N LEU A 139 -12.49 2.00 2.26
CA LEU A 139 -12.32 0.55 2.24
C LEU A 139 -12.67 -0.12 3.59
N PHE A 140 -12.51 0.59 4.70
CA PHE A 140 -12.64 0.07 6.05
C PHE A 140 -13.38 1.03 6.97
N SER A 141 -14.06 0.49 7.96
CA SER A 141 -14.65 1.27 9.05
C SER A 141 -13.57 1.90 9.94
N THR A 142 -13.91 2.96 10.66
CA THR A 142 -13.00 3.62 11.62
C THR A 142 -12.46 2.61 12.65
N ALA A 143 -13.30 1.72 13.17
CA ALA A 143 -12.90 0.72 14.16
C ALA A 143 -11.87 -0.28 13.58
N GLU A 144 -12.04 -0.70 12.32
CA GLU A 144 -11.05 -1.56 11.65
C GLU A 144 -9.72 -0.82 11.44
N ILE A 145 -9.75 0.44 11.01
CA ILE A 145 -8.55 1.26 10.84
C ILE A 145 -7.82 1.49 12.17
N GLU A 146 -8.57 1.71 13.25
CA GLU A 146 -7.99 1.86 14.59
C GLU A 146 -7.30 0.59 15.08
N ALA A 147 -7.82 -0.58 14.74
CA ALA A 147 -7.26 -1.89 15.09
C ALA A 147 -6.05 -2.30 14.23
N MET A 148 -5.79 -1.63 13.11
CA MET A 148 -4.64 -1.96 12.25
C MET A 148 -3.31 -1.65 12.94
N PRO A 149 -2.26 -2.45 12.71
CA PRO A 149 -0.91 -2.12 13.16
C PRO A 149 -0.45 -0.78 12.57
N LYS A 150 0.23 0.01 13.39
CA LYS A 150 0.71 1.34 13.00
C LYS A 150 2.17 1.50 13.38
N SER A 151 2.87 2.29 12.60
CA SER A 151 4.15 2.87 12.95
C SER A 151 4.03 4.39 13.07
N VAL A 152 5.13 5.09 13.21
CA VAL A 152 5.14 6.56 13.28
C VAL A 152 4.57 7.18 11.99
N SER A 153 4.85 6.57 10.84
CA SER A 153 4.54 7.11 9.52
C SER A 153 3.44 6.35 8.78
N SER A 154 3.11 5.12 9.18
CA SER A 154 2.33 4.21 8.34
C SER A 154 1.24 3.49 9.11
N ILE A 155 0.15 3.16 8.42
CA ILE A 155 -0.89 2.21 8.84
C ILE A 155 -0.72 0.96 7.98
N TRP A 156 -0.38 -0.16 8.61
CA TRP A 156 -0.09 -1.43 7.92
C TRP A 156 -1.39 -2.17 7.60
N TRP A 157 -2.17 -1.64 6.65
CA TRP A 157 -3.51 -2.12 6.31
C TRP A 157 -3.53 -3.35 5.41
N ARG A 158 -2.41 -3.66 4.77
CA ARG A 158 -2.26 -4.80 3.87
C ARG A 158 -0.96 -5.54 4.10
N LYS A 159 -0.93 -6.79 3.63
CA LYS A 159 0.27 -7.61 3.60
C LYS A 159 1.03 -7.39 2.27
N PRO A 160 2.34 -7.67 2.25
CA PRO A 160 3.09 -7.75 1.01
C PRO A 160 2.51 -8.81 0.06
N GLY A 161 2.77 -8.66 -1.24
CA GLY A 161 2.41 -9.66 -2.25
C GLY A 161 1.06 -9.44 -2.91
N ALA A 162 0.59 -8.18 -3.02
CA ALA A 162 -0.50 -7.86 -3.94
C ALA A 162 -0.12 -8.27 -5.38
N TYR A 163 -1.08 -8.77 -6.14
CA TYR A 163 -0.84 -9.25 -7.50
C TYR A 163 -2.07 -9.07 -8.39
N VAL A 164 -1.82 -8.90 -9.69
CA VAL A 164 -2.85 -8.99 -10.72
C VAL A 164 -2.87 -10.42 -11.27
N ARG A 165 -4.06 -11.00 -11.40
CA ARG A 165 -4.21 -12.36 -11.97
C ARG A 165 -3.71 -12.41 -13.42
N PRO A 166 -3.38 -13.63 -13.92
CA PRO A 166 -3.01 -13.82 -15.33
C PRO A 166 -4.09 -13.38 -16.33
N ASP A 167 -5.39 -13.38 -15.94
CA ASP A 167 -6.48 -12.84 -16.75
C ASP A 167 -6.44 -11.31 -16.88
N GLN A 168 -5.56 -10.63 -16.11
CA GLN A 168 -5.35 -9.18 -16.08
C GLN A 168 -6.58 -8.35 -15.68
N GLN A 169 -7.65 -9.00 -15.18
CA GLN A 169 -8.91 -8.32 -14.86
C GLN A 169 -9.04 -7.99 -13.39
N THR A 170 -8.30 -8.67 -12.52
CA THR A 170 -8.43 -8.52 -11.07
C THR A 170 -7.10 -8.31 -10.37
N LEU A 171 -7.09 -7.32 -9.45
CA LEU A 171 -6.02 -7.06 -8.50
C LEU A 171 -6.41 -7.61 -7.14
N TYR A 172 -5.57 -8.45 -6.55
CA TYR A 172 -5.73 -9.04 -5.23
C TYR A 172 -4.83 -8.34 -4.23
N VAL A 173 -5.42 -7.91 -3.12
CA VAL A 173 -4.70 -7.25 -2.02
C VAL A 173 -5.05 -7.96 -0.72
N ARG A 174 -4.10 -8.72 -0.18
CA ARG A 174 -4.28 -9.39 1.12
C ARG A 174 -4.25 -8.36 2.24
N VAL A 175 -5.26 -8.42 3.12
CA VAL A 175 -5.41 -7.48 4.23
C VAL A 175 -4.71 -7.99 5.49
N ASP A 176 -4.81 -9.29 5.80
CA ASP A 176 -4.29 -9.85 7.05
C ASP A 176 -3.78 -11.29 6.94
N GLU A 177 -3.32 -11.83 8.06
CA GLU A 177 -2.83 -13.21 8.16
C GLU A 177 -3.94 -14.26 8.09
N ALA A 178 -5.19 -13.88 8.38
CA ALA A 178 -6.34 -14.76 8.22
C ALA A 178 -6.71 -15.00 6.75
N GLY A 179 -6.04 -14.31 5.82
CA GLY A 179 -6.23 -14.46 4.38
C GLY A 179 -7.42 -13.67 3.85
N ARG A 180 -7.88 -12.64 4.58
CA ARG A 180 -8.86 -11.69 4.05
C ARG A 180 -8.25 -10.87 2.93
N GLU A 181 -9.02 -10.60 1.87
CA GLU A 181 -8.54 -9.92 0.68
C GLU A 181 -9.55 -8.89 0.17
N LEU A 182 -9.03 -7.81 -0.37
CA LEU A 182 -9.76 -6.94 -1.28
C LEU A 182 -9.45 -7.38 -2.71
N VAL A 183 -10.49 -7.58 -3.50
CA VAL A 183 -10.40 -8.01 -4.89
C VAL A 183 -11.00 -6.93 -5.76
N PHE A 184 -10.16 -6.26 -6.53
CA PHE A 184 -10.55 -5.12 -7.38
C PHE A 184 -10.62 -5.54 -8.84
N GLU A 185 -11.62 -5.05 -9.56
CA GLU A 185 -11.64 -5.07 -11.03
C GLU A 185 -10.72 -3.96 -11.57
N THR A 186 -9.73 -4.32 -12.37
CA THR A 186 -8.73 -3.35 -12.85
C THR A 186 -9.31 -2.29 -13.78
N GLU A 187 -10.42 -2.59 -14.47
CA GLU A 187 -11.03 -1.72 -15.47
C GLU A 187 -12.03 -0.72 -14.88
N THR A 188 -12.65 -1.06 -13.78
CA THR A 188 -13.70 -0.24 -13.14
C THR A 188 -13.30 0.31 -11.79
N GLY A 189 -12.27 -0.29 -11.18
CA GLY A 189 -11.90 -0.08 -9.79
C GLY A 189 -12.94 -0.59 -8.79
N ALA A 190 -14.02 -1.25 -9.22
CA ALA A 190 -14.98 -1.87 -8.30
C ALA A 190 -14.29 -2.97 -7.48
N TYR A 191 -14.70 -3.13 -6.21
CA TYR A 191 -14.06 -4.11 -5.36
C TYR A 191 -15.04 -4.96 -4.56
N GLN A 192 -14.56 -6.11 -4.12
CA GLN A 192 -15.21 -7.05 -3.22
C GLN A 192 -14.29 -7.32 -2.04
N TYR A 193 -14.90 -7.54 -0.89
CA TYR A 193 -14.21 -8.02 0.29
C TYR A 193 -14.39 -9.54 0.38
N CYS A 194 -13.29 -10.28 0.38
CA CYS A 194 -13.28 -11.73 0.36
C CYS A 194 -12.65 -12.31 1.62
N GLU A 195 -13.30 -13.34 2.19
CA GLU A 195 -12.82 -14.08 3.35
C GLU A 195 -12.67 -15.57 3.01
N PRO A 196 -11.62 -16.25 3.49
CA PRO A 196 -11.52 -17.68 3.40
C PRO A 196 -12.56 -18.33 4.35
N ARG A 197 -13.33 -19.29 3.86
CA ARG A 197 -14.25 -20.09 4.66
C ARG A 197 -14.16 -21.57 4.27
N ALA A 198 -13.74 -22.43 5.20
CA ALA A 198 -13.82 -23.89 5.08
C ALA A 198 -13.52 -24.42 3.65
N GLY A 199 -12.38 -24.04 3.07
CA GLY A 199 -11.96 -24.45 1.72
C GLY A 199 -12.61 -23.68 0.56
N THR A 200 -13.44 -22.68 0.85
CA THR A 200 -14.04 -21.79 -0.15
C THR A 200 -13.71 -20.32 0.14
N ARG A 201 -13.79 -19.48 -0.89
CA ARG A 201 -13.69 -18.03 -0.73
C ARG A 201 -15.10 -17.45 -0.77
N GLN A 202 -15.50 -16.73 0.29
CA GLN A 202 -16.74 -15.95 0.29
C GLN A 202 -16.42 -14.48 0.04
N CYS A 203 -17.00 -13.92 -1.02
CA CYS A 203 -16.84 -12.51 -1.37
C CYS A 203 -18.16 -11.75 -1.17
N ARG A 204 -18.07 -10.55 -0.62
CA ARG A 204 -19.20 -9.61 -0.46
C ARG A 204 -18.89 -8.36 -1.28
N SER A 205 -19.82 -7.99 -2.16
CA SER A 205 -19.74 -6.70 -2.83
C SER A 205 -20.03 -5.57 -1.83
N THR A 206 -19.20 -4.56 -1.83
CA THR A 206 -19.35 -3.37 -0.98
C THR A 206 -20.14 -2.26 -1.67
N ASN A 207 -20.37 -2.38 -2.98
CA ASN A 207 -21.16 -1.43 -3.75
C ASN A 207 -22.63 -1.86 -3.79
N GLU A 208 -23.46 -1.18 -2.99
CA GLU A 208 -24.92 -1.05 -3.12
C GLU A 208 -25.67 -2.32 -3.57
N GLY A 209 -25.98 -3.23 -2.65
CA GLY A 209 -27.12 -4.14 -2.76
C GLY A 209 -27.09 -5.19 -3.88
N ARG A 210 -26.09 -5.27 -4.71
CA ARG A 210 -25.91 -6.35 -5.68
C ARG A 210 -25.21 -7.53 -5.03
N GLN A 211 -26.00 -8.48 -4.59
CA GLN A 211 -25.53 -9.80 -4.20
C GLN A 211 -24.90 -10.48 -5.42
N TRP A 212 -23.58 -10.46 -5.55
CA TRP A 212 -22.88 -11.33 -6.48
C TRP A 212 -23.04 -12.76 -5.96
N ARG A 213 -23.68 -13.61 -6.77
CA ARG A 213 -23.70 -15.05 -6.49
C ARG A 213 -22.27 -15.55 -6.54
N GLY A 214 -21.85 -16.24 -5.48
CA GLY A 214 -20.48 -16.63 -5.23
C GLY A 214 -19.76 -17.16 -6.48
N TYR A 215 -18.69 -16.48 -6.85
CA TYR A 215 -17.73 -17.01 -7.79
C TYR A 215 -16.93 -18.09 -7.06
N VAL A 216 -17.10 -19.32 -7.46
CA VAL A 216 -16.26 -20.44 -7.04
C VAL A 216 -15.02 -20.39 -7.93
N ASP A 217 -13.85 -20.10 -7.36
CA ASP A 217 -12.58 -20.14 -8.06
C ASP A 217 -12.30 -21.59 -8.51
N PRO A 218 -12.31 -21.91 -9.82
CA PRO A 218 -12.06 -23.28 -10.30
C PRO A 218 -10.60 -23.71 -10.16
N GLY A 219 -9.71 -22.85 -9.68
CA GLY A 219 -8.26 -23.10 -9.56
C GLY A 219 -7.77 -23.60 -8.21
N LEU A 220 -8.60 -23.59 -7.15
CA LEU A 220 -8.27 -24.19 -5.86
C LEU A 220 -8.80 -25.61 -5.79
N ARG A 221 -8.05 -26.57 -6.32
CA ARG A 221 -8.16 -27.97 -5.90
C ARG A 221 -7.33 -28.19 -4.65
N PRO A 222 -7.83 -28.98 -3.69
CA PRO A 222 -7.15 -29.30 -2.43
C PRO A 222 -5.82 -30.01 -2.65
#